data_21176433a8d295f771549577d80d29b6
#
_entry.id   21176433a8d295f771549577d80d29b6
#
_cell.length_a   1.000
_cell.length_b   1.000
_cell.length_c   1.000
_cell.angle_alpha   90.00
_cell.angle_beta   90.00
_cell.angle_gamma   90.00
#
_symmetry.space_group_name_H-M   'P 1'
#
loop_
_entity.id
_entity.type
_entity.pdbx_description
1 polymer ?
#
loop_
_entity_poly.entity_id
_entity_poly.type
_entity_poly.pdbx_seq_one_letter_code
_entity_poly.pdbx_strand_id
1 'polypeptide(L)' 'MNEYSMRWVRGHVEVYDAYGRFRFSADSEREAREELDLSA' A
#
# COMPACT_ATOMS: atom_id res chain seq x y z
N MET A 1 12.56 1.80 -9.80
CA MET A 1 11.69 0.79 -9.21
C MET A 1 11.15 1.30 -7.88
N ASN A 2 9.84 1.28 -7.72
CA ASN A 2 9.22 1.79 -6.51
C ASN A 2 9.16 0.72 -5.43
N GLU A 3 9.58 1.08 -4.24
CA GLU A 3 9.50 0.18 -3.13
C GLU A 3 8.44 0.69 -2.16
N TYR A 4 7.47 -0.18 -1.92
CA TYR A 4 6.38 0.16 -1.01
C TYR A 4 6.34 -0.86 0.11
N SER A 5 5.85 -0.45 1.26
CA SER A 5 5.63 -1.36 2.37
C SER A 5 4.16 -1.32 2.75
N MET A 6 3.70 -2.43 3.30
CA MET A 6 2.30 -2.58 3.71
C MET A 6 2.26 -3.01 5.15
N ARG A 7 1.23 -2.56 5.88
CA ARG A 7 1.02 -3.03 7.23
C ARG A 7 -0.47 -3.15 7.49
N TRP A 8 -0.83 -4.13 8.30
CA TRP A 8 -2.21 -4.33 8.71
C TRP A 8 -2.51 -3.45 9.91
N VAL A 9 -3.56 -2.67 9.79
CA VAL A 9 -4.01 -1.80 10.87
C VAL A 9 -5.52 -1.92 10.97
N ARG A 10 -5.99 -2.60 12.01
CA ARG A 10 -7.42 -2.69 12.34
C ARG A 10 -8.29 -3.13 11.17
N GLY A 11 -7.87 -4.19 10.50
CA GLY A 11 -8.68 -4.79 9.44
C GLY A 11 -8.51 -4.16 8.07
N HIS A 12 -7.54 -3.29 7.92
CA HIS A 12 -7.22 -2.77 6.58
C HIS A 12 -5.70 -2.70 6.40
N VAL A 13 -5.29 -2.50 5.18
CA VAL A 13 -3.87 -2.43 4.82
C VAL A 13 -3.52 -0.98 4.55
N GLU A 14 -2.46 -0.50 5.19
CA GLU A 14 -1.91 0.82 4.92
C GLU A 14 -0.66 0.66 4.07
N VAL A 15 -0.55 1.46 3.03
CA VAL A 15 0.59 1.40 2.10
C VAL A 15 1.44 2.65 2.26
N TYR A 16 2.74 2.42 2.41
CA TYR A 16 3.72 3.48 2.59
C TYR A 16 4.76 3.41 1.49
N ASP A 17 5.32 4.54 1.11
CA ASP A 17 6.36 4.58 0.08
C ASP A 17 7.73 4.25 0.68
N ALA A 18 8.75 4.32 -0.18
CA ALA A 18 10.12 4.00 0.22
C ALA A 18 10.67 4.94 1.28
N TYR A 19 10.07 6.10 1.43
CA TYR A 19 10.51 7.08 2.42
C TYR A 19 9.69 7.02 3.70
N GLY A 20 8.79 6.04 3.81
CA GLY A 20 7.99 5.87 5.00
C GLY A 20 6.77 6.76 5.08
N ARG A 21 6.38 7.38 3.97
CA ARG A 21 5.22 8.27 3.95
C ARG A 21 3.98 7.50 3.55
N PHE A 22 2.88 7.79 4.23
CA PHE A 22 1.60 7.16 3.94
C PHE A 22 1.13 7.53 2.53
N ARG A 23 0.67 6.51 1.78
CA ARG A 23 0.18 6.73 0.42
C ARG A 23 -1.32 6.54 0.32
N PHE A 24 -1.79 5.36 0.75
CA PHE A 24 -3.23 5.08 0.69
C PHE A 24 -3.51 3.84 1.55
N SER A 25 -4.79 3.57 1.76
CA SER A 25 -5.21 2.36 2.45
C SER A 25 -6.12 1.54 1.54
N ALA A 26 -6.17 0.25 1.81
CA ALA A 26 -6.98 -0.68 1.04
C ALA A 26 -7.57 -1.73 1.99
N ASP A 27 -8.60 -2.44 1.53
CA ASP A 27 -9.24 -3.44 2.36
C ASP A 27 -8.44 -4.74 2.46
N SER A 28 -7.54 -4.99 1.50
CA SER A 28 -6.72 -6.19 1.48
C SER A 28 -5.42 -5.91 0.75
N GLU A 29 -4.45 -6.83 0.94
CA GLU A 29 -3.19 -6.73 0.20
C GLU A 29 -3.40 -6.79 -1.30
N ARG A 30 -4.36 -7.61 -1.71
CA ARG A 30 -4.65 -7.76 -3.12
C ARG A 30 -5.08 -6.44 -3.74
N GLU A 31 -5.99 -5.74 -3.06
CA GLU A 31 -6.42 -4.44 -3.54
C GLU A 31 -5.29 -3.43 -3.54
N ALA A 32 -4.45 -3.49 -2.51
CA ALA A 32 -3.30 -2.59 -2.43
C ALA A 32 -2.36 -2.81 -3.60
N ARG A 33 -2.10 -4.06 -3.95
CA ARG A 33 -1.21 -4.38 -5.07
C ARG A 33 -1.81 -3.93 -6.39
N GLU A 34 -3.13 -4.08 -6.55
CA GLU A 34 -3.80 -3.64 -7.77
C GLU A 34 -3.67 -2.13 -7.94
N GLU A 35 -3.83 -1.39 -6.85
CA GLU A 35 -3.67 0.05 -6.89
C GLU A 35 -2.25 0.46 -7.25
N LEU A 36 -1.27 -0.24 -6.69
CA LEU A 36 0.13 0.06 -7.00
C LEU A 36 0.44 -0.21 -8.46
N ASP A 37 -0.12 -1.28 -9.02
CA ASP A 37 0.07 -1.59 -10.43
C ASP A 37 -0.52 -0.49 -11.32
N LEU A 38 -1.68 0.02 -10.94
CA LEU A 38 -2.32 1.08 -11.72
C LEU A 38 -1.56 2.39 -11.64
N SER A 39 -0.84 2.59 -10.55
CA SER A 39 -0.08 3.83 -10.32
C SER A 39 1.31 3.79 -10.92
N ALA A 40 1.74 2.64 -11.34
CA ALA A 40 3.12 2.45 -11.79
C ALA A 40 3.39 3.07 -13.16
#